data_21e9bdff441d2b499342b9e5119418cb
#
_entry.id   21e9bdff441d2b499342b9e5119418cb
#
_cell.length_a   1.000
_cell.length_b   1.000
_cell.length_c   1.000
_cell.angle_alpha   90.00
_cell.angle_beta   90.00
_cell.angle_gamma   90.00
#
_symmetry.space_group_name_H-M   'P 1'
#
loop_
_entity.id
_entity.type
_entity.pdbx_description
1 polymer ?
#
loop_
_entity_poly.entity_id
_entity_poly.type
_entity_poly.pdbx_seq_one_letter_code
_entity_poly.pdbx_strand_id
1 'polypeptide(L)'
;MSNNYSVWRNGNSLVLVDKTISESCRLDMLNIQLAAYLAACNGGVSGVDGDSWLKEYIRVQSGFGCTLATLRSQTTPMVPVAAFRPWTMLCDSLLQATPHHLREAVAQCLEACASNETCDNRIGGRCDLGEPLGDTCLNHAHAEVRLVLPDYSIISTQLNLGSREPLDTDWLWQSFDPPAVPACWQFQGQYLIDSRRMNLIGPGLAKKLQAKLALHRSEISVQEPNHD
;
A
#
# COMPACT_ATOMS: atom_id res chain seq x y z
N MET A 1 -14.38 21.29 -3.66
CA MET A 1 -14.00 20.98 -2.25
C MET A 1 -12.49 20.78 -2.21
N SER A 2 -11.76 21.43 -1.30
CA SER A 2 -10.31 21.29 -1.25
C SER A 2 -9.95 19.85 -0.87
N ASN A 3 -9.03 19.23 -1.63
CA ASN A 3 -8.49 17.92 -1.29
C ASN A 3 -7.78 17.99 0.06
N ASN A 4 -8.34 17.33 1.08
CA ASN A 4 -7.81 17.33 2.45
C ASN A 4 -6.58 16.44 2.63
N TYR A 5 -6.18 15.72 1.60
CA TYR A 5 -5.07 14.76 1.64
C TYR A 5 -3.94 15.18 0.70
N SER A 6 -2.71 14.98 1.15
CA SER A 6 -1.56 14.85 0.26
C SER A 6 -1.40 13.39 -0.13
N VAL A 7 -1.13 13.12 -1.40
CA VAL A 7 -1.06 11.77 -1.95
C VAL A 7 0.37 11.45 -2.35
N TRP A 8 0.85 10.31 -1.92
CA TRP A 8 2.23 9.89 -2.12
C TRP A 8 2.30 8.47 -2.68
N ARG A 9 3.12 8.31 -3.70
CA ARG A 9 3.68 7.00 -4.00
C ARG A 9 4.85 6.76 -3.05
N ASN A 10 4.89 5.62 -2.37
CA ASN A 10 5.97 5.27 -1.45
C ASN A 10 6.24 3.76 -1.51
N GLY A 11 7.27 3.35 -2.23
CA GLY A 11 7.46 1.95 -2.60
C GLY A 11 6.36 1.47 -3.56
N ASN A 12 5.67 0.41 -3.17
CA ASN A 12 4.51 -0.15 -3.86
C ASN A 12 3.16 0.32 -3.30
N SER A 13 3.18 1.37 -2.48
CA SER A 13 2.02 1.86 -1.77
C SER A 13 1.58 3.23 -2.27
N LEU A 14 0.25 3.44 -2.31
CA LEU A 14 -0.37 4.75 -2.34
C LEU A 14 -0.68 5.17 -0.91
N VAL A 15 -0.18 6.33 -0.50
CA VAL A 15 -0.36 6.84 0.87
C VAL A 15 -1.09 8.17 0.82
N LEU A 16 -2.29 8.19 1.38
CA LEU A 16 -3.08 9.41 1.62
C LEU A 16 -2.75 9.92 3.02
N VAL A 17 -2.24 11.13 3.12
CA VAL A 17 -1.88 11.74 4.41
C VAL A 17 -2.71 12.99 4.62
N ASP A 18 -3.42 13.07 5.74
CA ASP A 18 -4.18 14.26 6.10
C ASP A 18 -3.26 15.49 6.15
N LYS A 19 -3.68 16.59 5.48
CA LYS A 19 -2.86 17.81 5.34
C LYS A 19 -2.66 18.56 6.66
N THR A 20 -3.41 18.25 7.72
CA THR A 20 -3.21 18.81 9.06
C THR A 20 -1.98 18.24 9.75
N ILE A 21 -1.48 17.10 9.27
CA ILE A 21 -0.24 16.49 9.78
C ILE A 21 0.96 17.32 9.31
N SER A 22 1.85 17.67 10.25
CA SER A 22 3.05 18.44 9.93
C SER A 22 3.93 17.71 8.92
N GLU A 23 4.65 18.48 8.10
CA GLU A 23 5.53 17.93 7.07
C GLU A 23 6.58 16.97 7.66
N SER A 24 7.17 17.33 8.79
CA SER A 24 8.15 16.46 9.47
C SER A 24 7.56 15.11 9.85
N CYS A 25 6.40 15.10 10.51
CA CYS A 25 5.72 13.85 10.89
C CYS A 25 5.33 13.03 9.67
N ARG A 26 4.80 13.67 8.62
CA ARG A 26 4.47 13.01 7.35
C ARG A 26 5.67 12.31 6.75
N LEU A 27 6.80 13.00 6.65
CA LEU A 27 8.01 12.43 6.08
C LEU A 27 8.55 11.27 6.92
N ASP A 28 8.48 11.36 8.24
CA ASP A 28 8.92 10.26 9.13
C ASP A 28 8.02 9.02 8.98
N MET A 29 6.71 9.18 8.87
CA MET A 29 5.79 8.07 8.59
C MET A 29 6.07 7.39 7.26
N LEU A 30 6.29 8.20 6.20
CA LEU A 30 6.66 7.69 4.89
C LEU A 30 8.02 6.98 4.93
N ASN A 31 8.99 7.47 5.71
CA ASN A 31 10.29 6.82 5.90
C ASN A 31 10.16 5.45 6.59
N ILE A 32 9.35 5.35 7.63
CA ILE A 32 9.10 4.09 8.35
C ILE A 32 8.49 3.06 7.39
N GLN A 33 7.48 3.45 6.65
CA GLN A 33 6.80 2.56 5.70
C GLN A 33 7.76 2.12 4.58
N LEU A 34 8.55 3.03 4.00
CA LEU A 34 9.52 2.68 2.95
C LEU A 34 10.62 1.76 3.47
N ALA A 35 11.13 1.99 4.69
CA ALA A 35 12.12 1.12 5.29
C ALA A 35 11.58 -0.30 5.49
N ALA A 36 10.33 -0.42 5.95
CA ALA A 36 9.69 -1.70 6.14
C ALA A 36 9.48 -2.44 4.80
N TYR A 37 9.02 -1.71 3.77
CA TYR A 37 8.89 -2.24 2.41
C TYR A 37 10.23 -2.78 1.87
N LEU A 38 11.27 -1.97 1.93
CA LEU A 38 12.59 -2.37 1.44
C LEU A 38 13.18 -3.55 2.23
N ALA A 39 12.95 -3.60 3.55
CA ALA A 39 13.41 -4.71 4.38
C ALA A 39 12.67 -6.01 4.04
N ALA A 40 11.36 -5.96 3.87
CA ALA A 40 10.55 -7.12 3.49
C ALA A 40 10.93 -7.64 2.09
N CYS A 41 11.23 -6.75 1.14
CA CYS A 41 11.69 -7.14 -0.20
C CYS A 41 13.12 -7.74 -0.20
N ASN A 42 14.01 -7.24 0.67
CA ASN A 42 15.41 -7.69 0.73
C ASN A 42 15.61 -8.92 1.63
N GLY A 43 14.64 -9.28 2.45
CA GLY A 43 14.75 -10.35 3.45
C GLY A 43 14.87 -11.75 2.89
N GLY A 44 14.95 -11.94 1.58
CA GLY A 44 15.03 -13.25 0.93
C GLY A 44 13.79 -14.12 1.16
N VAL A 45 12.72 -13.51 1.67
CA VAL A 45 11.44 -14.17 1.81
C VAL A 45 10.88 -14.30 0.41
N SER A 46 10.87 -15.51 -0.13
CA SER A 46 10.28 -15.76 -1.44
C SER A 46 8.84 -15.27 -1.42
N GLY A 47 8.45 -14.50 -2.43
CA GLY A 47 7.12 -13.89 -2.49
C GLY A 47 5.96 -14.87 -2.59
N VAL A 48 6.27 -16.16 -2.60
CA VAL A 48 5.32 -17.27 -2.55
C VAL A 48 4.56 -17.30 -1.22
N ASP A 49 5.18 -16.81 -0.13
CA ASP A 49 4.54 -16.70 1.19
C ASP A 49 4.27 -15.23 1.54
N GLY A 50 3.13 -14.72 1.05
CA GLY A 50 2.65 -13.37 1.40
C GLY A 50 2.57 -13.13 2.92
N ASP A 51 2.44 -14.18 3.70
CA ASP A 51 2.43 -14.16 5.15
C ASP A 51 3.82 -13.80 5.72
N SER A 52 4.90 -14.37 5.18
CA SER A 52 6.25 -14.08 5.64
C SER A 52 6.68 -12.66 5.29
N TRP A 53 6.34 -12.19 4.09
CA TRP A 53 6.56 -10.80 3.69
C TRP A 53 5.83 -9.84 4.63
N LEU A 54 4.55 -10.09 4.89
CA LEU A 54 3.74 -9.26 5.78
C LEU A 54 4.26 -9.26 7.21
N LYS A 55 4.67 -10.41 7.74
CA LYS A 55 5.28 -10.53 9.08
C LYS A 55 6.55 -9.67 9.20
N GLU A 56 7.43 -9.74 8.21
CA GLU A 56 8.65 -8.92 8.20
C GLU A 56 8.33 -7.43 8.08
N TYR A 57 7.40 -7.06 7.21
CA TYR A 57 6.92 -5.70 7.05
C TYR A 57 6.37 -5.11 8.36
N ILE A 58 5.50 -5.86 9.06
CA ILE A 58 4.94 -5.47 10.37
C ILE A 58 6.04 -5.40 11.42
N ARG A 59 6.95 -6.38 11.46
CA ARG A 59 8.06 -6.43 12.42
C ARG A 59 8.93 -5.18 12.31
N VAL A 60 9.29 -4.77 11.11
CA VAL A 60 10.15 -3.59 10.88
C VAL A 60 9.41 -2.31 11.25
N GLN A 61 8.13 -2.16 10.86
CA GLN A 61 7.32 -1.01 11.25
C GLN A 61 7.21 -0.88 12.77
N SER A 62 6.93 -1.99 13.48
CA SER A 62 6.86 -2.01 14.95
C SER A 62 8.19 -1.65 15.59
N GLY A 63 9.31 -2.09 14.99
CA GLY A 63 10.66 -1.70 15.38
C GLY A 63 10.89 -0.19 15.33
N PHE A 64 10.21 0.51 14.45
CA PHE A 64 10.30 1.95 14.29
C PHE A 64 9.16 2.74 14.98
N GLY A 65 8.33 2.08 15.78
CA GLY A 65 7.27 2.74 16.55
C GLY A 65 5.92 2.86 15.81
N CYS A 66 5.75 2.13 14.71
CA CYS A 66 4.47 2.00 14.02
C CYS A 66 3.88 0.62 14.35
N THR A 67 3.09 0.52 15.41
CA THR A 67 2.62 -0.75 15.98
C THR A 67 1.27 -1.13 15.38
N LEU A 68 1.15 -2.37 14.93
CA LEU A 68 -0.11 -2.95 14.48
C LEU A 68 -1.06 -3.11 15.66
N ALA A 69 -2.20 -2.42 15.64
CA ALA A 69 -3.23 -2.50 16.66
C ALA A 69 -4.29 -3.56 16.33
N THR A 70 -4.69 -3.64 15.08
CA THR A 70 -5.64 -4.67 14.60
C THR A 70 -5.21 -5.20 13.24
N LEU A 71 -5.41 -6.48 13.02
CA LEU A 71 -5.22 -7.12 11.72
C LEU A 71 -6.47 -7.93 11.38
N ARG A 72 -7.08 -7.62 10.25
CA ARG A 72 -8.08 -8.46 9.61
C ARG A 72 -7.42 -9.05 8.38
N SER A 73 -7.17 -10.33 8.39
CA SER A 73 -6.65 -11.04 7.22
C SER A 73 -7.68 -12.04 6.75
N GLN A 74 -7.89 -12.09 5.46
CA GLN A 74 -8.46 -13.27 4.83
C GLN A 74 -7.27 -14.19 4.52
N THR A 75 -6.95 -15.07 5.44
CA THR A 75 -5.83 -16.01 5.36
C THR A 75 -6.03 -17.16 4.38
N THR A 76 -7.24 -17.34 3.90
CA THR A 76 -7.53 -18.27 2.81
C THR A 76 -7.34 -17.55 1.49
N PRO A 77 -6.59 -18.14 0.54
CA PRO A 77 -6.50 -17.58 -0.80
C PRO A 77 -7.93 -17.37 -1.32
N MET A 78 -8.30 -16.13 -1.50
CA MET A 78 -9.61 -15.80 -2.01
C MET A 78 -9.57 -16.06 -3.51
N VAL A 79 -10.11 -17.20 -3.95
CA VAL A 79 -10.31 -17.42 -5.38
C VAL A 79 -11.50 -16.55 -5.78
N PRO A 80 -11.31 -15.52 -6.59
CA PRO A 80 -12.42 -14.69 -7.04
C PRO A 80 -13.43 -15.54 -7.79
N VAL A 81 -14.72 -15.33 -7.52
CA VAL A 81 -15.82 -16.04 -8.23
C VAL A 81 -16.32 -15.29 -9.46
N ALA A 82 -15.93 -14.02 -9.61
CA ALA A 82 -16.27 -13.16 -10.73
C ALA A 82 -15.07 -12.31 -11.12
N ALA A 83 -15.11 -11.73 -12.32
CA ALA A 83 -14.10 -10.77 -12.76
C ALA A 83 -13.98 -9.61 -11.77
N PHE A 84 -12.76 -9.19 -11.48
CA PHE A 84 -12.47 -8.16 -10.49
C PHE A 84 -11.31 -7.25 -10.94
N ARG A 85 -11.24 -6.07 -10.34
CA ARG A 85 -10.11 -5.15 -10.48
C ARG A 85 -9.40 -5.02 -9.13
N PRO A 86 -8.08 -5.27 -9.06
CA PRO A 86 -7.31 -5.15 -7.82
C PRO A 86 -7.45 -3.77 -7.16
N TRP A 87 -7.45 -2.69 -7.95
CA TRP A 87 -7.67 -1.34 -7.46
C TRP A 87 -9.00 -1.18 -6.72
N THR A 88 -10.10 -1.66 -7.30
CA THR A 88 -11.43 -1.60 -6.67
C THR A 88 -11.45 -2.36 -5.34
N MET A 89 -10.85 -3.54 -5.30
CA MET A 89 -10.76 -4.32 -4.06
C MET A 89 -10.00 -3.59 -2.95
N LEU A 90 -8.89 -2.95 -3.28
CA LEU A 90 -8.11 -2.16 -2.33
C LEU A 90 -8.90 -0.96 -1.81
N CYS A 91 -9.54 -0.21 -2.72
CA CYS A 91 -10.34 0.96 -2.37
C CYS A 91 -11.54 0.60 -1.50
N ASP A 92 -12.30 -0.42 -1.88
CA ASP A 92 -13.48 -0.87 -1.12
C ASP A 92 -13.09 -1.30 0.29
N SER A 93 -11.99 -2.05 0.43
CA SER A 93 -11.47 -2.47 1.73
C SER A 93 -11.04 -1.28 2.58
N LEU A 94 -10.34 -0.30 2.00
CA LEU A 94 -9.95 0.90 2.71
C LEU A 94 -11.16 1.70 3.19
N LEU A 95 -12.15 1.92 2.29
CA LEU A 95 -13.36 2.67 2.60
C LEU A 95 -14.22 1.99 3.68
N GLN A 96 -14.28 0.66 3.69
CA GLN A 96 -14.96 -0.08 4.75
C GLN A 96 -14.34 0.18 6.14
N ALA A 97 -13.01 0.27 6.21
CA ALA A 97 -12.30 0.55 7.46
C ALA A 97 -12.26 2.03 7.83
N THR A 98 -12.49 2.93 6.87
CA THR A 98 -12.45 4.37 7.07
C THR A 98 -13.64 4.84 7.92
N PRO A 99 -13.44 5.71 8.92
CA PRO A 99 -14.53 6.34 9.68
C PRO A 99 -15.56 6.96 8.75
N HIS A 100 -16.84 6.77 9.08
CA HIS A 100 -17.96 7.15 8.19
C HIS A 100 -17.90 8.60 7.70
N HIS A 101 -17.54 9.56 8.59
CA HIS A 101 -17.47 10.97 8.25
C HIS A 101 -16.32 11.36 7.31
N LEU A 102 -15.36 10.47 7.06
CA LEU A 102 -14.23 10.69 6.15
C LEU A 102 -14.38 9.94 4.81
N ARG A 103 -15.31 8.99 4.73
CA ARG A 103 -15.42 8.08 3.58
C ARG A 103 -15.59 8.80 2.26
N GLU A 104 -16.44 9.81 2.21
CA GLU A 104 -16.71 10.55 0.98
C GLU A 104 -15.45 11.29 0.49
N ALA A 105 -14.75 12.00 1.38
CA ALA A 105 -13.52 12.71 1.02
C ALA A 105 -12.39 11.75 0.59
N VAL A 106 -12.29 10.59 1.24
CA VAL A 106 -11.32 9.55 0.86
C VAL A 106 -11.68 8.93 -0.49
N ALA A 107 -12.96 8.63 -0.73
CA ALA A 107 -13.44 8.08 -2.00
C ALA A 107 -13.13 9.03 -3.16
N GLN A 108 -13.46 10.31 -3.03
CA GLN A 108 -13.15 11.34 -4.05
C GLN A 108 -11.64 11.43 -4.33
N CYS A 109 -10.81 11.34 -3.28
CA CYS A 109 -9.36 11.34 -3.45
C CYS A 109 -8.85 10.10 -4.21
N LEU A 110 -9.40 8.91 -3.92
CA LEU A 110 -9.05 7.67 -4.60
C LEU A 110 -9.51 7.66 -6.07
N GLU A 111 -10.70 8.19 -6.37
CA GLU A 111 -11.20 8.36 -7.74
C GLU A 111 -10.30 9.31 -8.55
N ALA A 112 -9.90 10.43 -7.96
CA ALA A 112 -8.99 11.37 -8.59
C ALA A 112 -7.60 10.76 -8.82
N CYS A 113 -7.14 9.85 -7.94
CA CYS A 113 -5.92 9.06 -8.17
C CYS A 113 -6.08 8.10 -9.35
N ALA A 114 -7.22 7.41 -9.45
CA ALA A 114 -7.48 6.46 -10.53
C ALA A 114 -7.56 7.13 -11.92
N SER A 115 -7.96 8.39 -11.96
CA SER A 115 -8.04 9.18 -13.19
C SER A 115 -6.72 9.87 -13.58
N ASN A 116 -5.67 9.71 -12.78
CA ASN A 116 -4.40 10.39 -12.98
C ASN A 116 -3.38 9.46 -13.63
N GLU A 117 -3.01 9.74 -14.90
CA GLU A 117 -2.01 8.96 -15.67
C GLU A 117 -0.67 8.80 -14.94
N THR A 118 -0.33 9.71 -14.03
CA THR A 118 0.90 9.61 -13.20
C THR A 118 0.79 8.50 -12.15
N CYS A 119 -0.43 8.15 -11.71
CA CYS A 119 -0.68 7.04 -10.82
C CYS A 119 -0.58 5.68 -11.53
N ASP A 120 -1.07 5.61 -12.78
CA ASP A 120 -1.26 4.36 -13.51
C ASP A 120 0.01 3.51 -13.65
N ASN A 121 1.18 4.12 -13.79
CA ASN A 121 2.40 3.38 -14.15
C ASN A 121 3.35 3.13 -12.97
N ARG A 122 2.97 3.45 -11.72
CA ARG A 122 3.97 3.51 -10.64
C ARG A 122 3.56 2.92 -9.30
N ILE A 123 2.27 2.59 -9.11
CA ILE A 123 1.78 1.95 -7.89
C ILE A 123 1.66 0.45 -8.14
N GLY A 124 2.22 -0.32 -7.27
CA GLY A 124 2.24 -1.77 -7.43
C GLY A 124 3.63 -2.27 -7.84
N GLY A 125 4.37 -2.77 -6.87
CA GLY A 125 5.66 -3.40 -7.11
C GLY A 125 5.45 -4.77 -7.76
N ARG A 126 6.15 -5.04 -8.86
CA ARG A 126 6.42 -6.40 -9.28
C ARG A 126 7.32 -7.03 -8.23
N CYS A 127 6.84 -8.02 -7.55
CA CYS A 127 7.71 -9.00 -6.93
C CYS A 127 7.93 -10.10 -7.97
N ASP A 128 8.98 -9.98 -8.77
CA ASP A 128 9.45 -11.06 -9.63
C ASP A 128 10.01 -12.19 -8.74
N LEU A 129 9.13 -12.88 -8.09
CA LEU A 129 9.45 -14.03 -7.26
C LEU A 129 8.83 -15.26 -7.90
N GLY A 130 9.34 -15.54 -9.10
CA GLY A 130 9.06 -16.79 -9.79
C GLY A 130 9.68 -17.97 -9.03
N GLU A 131 9.00 -18.44 -7.98
CA GLU A 131 9.20 -19.82 -7.54
C GLU A 131 7.99 -20.65 -7.93
N PRO A 132 8.24 -21.84 -8.47
CA PRO A 132 7.19 -22.74 -8.90
C PRO A 132 6.40 -23.23 -7.69
N LEU A 133 5.11 -22.91 -7.62
CA LEU A 133 4.17 -23.62 -6.77
C LEU A 133 3.74 -24.88 -7.55
N GLY A 134 4.47 -25.97 -7.41
CA GLY A 134 4.30 -27.15 -8.26
C GLY A 134 4.74 -26.90 -9.71
N ASP A 135 4.01 -27.42 -10.71
CA ASP A 135 4.32 -27.30 -12.13
C ASP A 135 3.93 -25.95 -12.76
N THR A 136 3.44 -24.97 -11.98
CA THR A 136 2.99 -23.67 -12.47
C THR A 136 3.76 -22.52 -11.82
N CYS A 137 4.53 -21.78 -12.64
CA CYS A 137 5.07 -20.49 -12.24
C CYS A 137 3.93 -19.46 -12.16
N LEU A 138 3.77 -18.81 -10.99
CA LEU A 138 2.85 -17.68 -10.83
C LEU A 138 3.64 -16.38 -10.84
N ASN A 139 3.09 -15.38 -11.55
CA ASN A 139 3.55 -14.01 -11.44
C ASN A 139 2.93 -13.38 -10.19
N HIS A 140 3.74 -12.85 -9.30
CA HIS A 140 3.27 -12.23 -8.07
C HIS A 140 3.33 -10.72 -8.16
N ALA A 141 2.29 -10.06 -7.64
CA ALA A 141 2.26 -8.62 -7.46
C ALA A 141 1.69 -8.27 -6.09
N HIS A 142 2.18 -7.17 -5.54
CA HIS A 142 1.73 -6.64 -4.25
C HIS A 142 1.48 -5.15 -4.37
N ALA A 143 0.35 -4.69 -3.84
CA ALA A 143 0.03 -3.28 -3.70
C ALA A 143 -0.56 -2.98 -2.32
N GLU A 144 -0.39 -1.76 -1.87
CA GLU A 144 -0.94 -1.24 -0.62
C GLU A 144 -1.58 0.13 -0.85
N VAL A 145 -2.71 0.38 -0.20
CA VAL A 145 -3.28 1.73 -0.03
C VAL A 145 -3.37 2.03 1.46
N ARG A 146 -2.86 3.19 1.86
CA ARG A 146 -2.83 3.66 3.25
C ARG A 146 -3.53 4.99 3.40
N LEU A 147 -4.21 5.15 4.53
CA LEU A 147 -4.79 6.41 4.98
C LEU A 147 -4.20 6.76 6.34
N VAL A 148 -3.54 7.91 6.43
CA VAL A 148 -2.98 8.45 7.67
C VAL A 148 -3.93 9.54 8.18
N LEU A 149 -4.46 9.34 9.39
CA LEU A 149 -5.45 10.20 10.02
C LEU A 149 -4.80 11.27 10.91
N PRO A 150 -5.52 12.36 11.23
CA PRO A 150 -4.99 13.46 12.07
C PRO A 150 -4.51 13.04 13.45
N ASP A 151 -5.07 11.96 14.01
CA ASP A 151 -4.68 11.38 15.30
C ASP A 151 -3.47 10.45 15.21
N TYR A 152 -2.77 10.45 14.07
CA TYR A 152 -1.64 9.57 13.76
C TYR A 152 -1.96 8.08 13.71
N SER A 153 -3.23 7.69 13.69
CA SER A 153 -3.61 6.34 13.34
C SER A 153 -3.52 6.13 11.82
N ILE A 154 -3.23 4.90 11.43
CA ILE A 154 -3.09 4.51 10.03
C ILE A 154 -4.04 3.37 9.74
N ILE A 155 -4.80 3.50 8.67
CA ILE A 155 -5.58 2.41 8.08
C ILE A 155 -4.83 1.96 6.83
N SER A 156 -4.55 0.66 6.73
CA SER A 156 -3.83 0.07 5.59
C SER A 156 -4.62 -1.08 5.03
N THR A 157 -4.71 -1.15 3.73
CA THR A 157 -5.20 -2.31 2.99
C THR A 157 -4.15 -2.76 1.99
N GLN A 158 -3.93 -4.05 1.90
CA GLN A 158 -2.91 -4.66 1.05
C GLN A 158 -3.53 -5.79 0.25
N LEU A 159 -3.04 -5.97 -0.96
CA LEU A 159 -3.43 -7.04 -1.87
C LEU A 159 -2.18 -7.74 -2.40
N ASN A 160 -2.12 -9.05 -2.24
CA ASN A 160 -1.16 -9.91 -2.91
C ASN A 160 -1.89 -10.72 -3.97
N LEU A 161 -1.42 -10.66 -5.20
CA LEU A 161 -2.01 -11.32 -6.36
C LEU A 161 -1.02 -12.34 -6.90
N GLY A 162 -1.47 -13.57 -7.09
CA GLY A 162 -0.75 -14.59 -7.86
C GLY A 162 -1.48 -14.85 -9.17
N SER A 163 -0.87 -14.50 -10.31
CA SER A 163 -1.45 -14.63 -11.65
C SER A 163 -0.72 -15.67 -12.48
N ARG A 164 -1.46 -16.43 -13.30
CA ARG A 164 -0.91 -17.31 -14.33
C ARG A 164 -0.46 -16.53 -15.56
N GLU A 165 -1.04 -15.35 -15.76
CA GLU A 165 -0.72 -14.47 -16.86
C GLU A 165 0.37 -13.47 -16.45
N PRO A 166 1.20 -12.98 -17.37
CA PRO A 166 2.13 -11.89 -17.10
C PRO A 166 1.40 -10.68 -16.54
N LEU A 167 1.99 -10.04 -15.55
CA LEU A 167 1.46 -8.82 -14.94
C LEU A 167 2.21 -7.63 -15.55
N ASP A 168 1.48 -6.76 -16.23
CA ASP A 168 2.00 -5.51 -16.75
C ASP A 168 2.13 -4.45 -15.65
N THR A 169 2.71 -3.30 -15.98
CA THR A 169 2.92 -2.20 -15.02
C THR A 169 1.63 -1.60 -14.50
N ASP A 170 0.54 -1.76 -15.24
CA ASP A 170 -0.81 -1.27 -14.94
C ASP A 170 -1.74 -2.35 -14.37
N TRP A 171 -1.19 -3.51 -13.95
CA TRP A 171 -1.96 -4.65 -13.44
C TRP A 171 -3.00 -4.27 -12.39
N LEU A 172 -2.74 -3.23 -11.63
CA LEU A 172 -3.63 -2.78 -10.56
C LEU A 172 -5.00 -2.30 -11.09
N TRP A 173 -5.05 -1.81 -12.32
CA TRP A 173 -6.25 -1.30 -12.99
C TRP A 173 -6.86 -2.29 -13.99
N GLN A 174 -6.16 -3.37 -14.31
CA GLN A 174 -6.66 -4.40 -15.20
C GLN A 174 -7.81 -5.18 -14.57
N SER A 175 -8.70 -5.72 -15.42
CA SER A 175 -9.73 -6.65 -14.99
C SER A 175 -9.19 -8.07 -15.13
N PHE A 176 -9.29 -8.84 -14.06
CA PHE A 176 -8.86 -10.23 -14.04
C PHE A 176 -10.05 -11.17 -13.97
N ASP A 177 -10.00 -12.22 -14.78
CA ASP A 177 -10.92 -13.33 -14.68
C ASP A 177 -10.43 -14.36 -13.63
N PRO A 178 -11.33 -15.01 -12.90
CA PRO A 178 -10.96 -15.96 -11.83
C PRO A 178 -9.94 -17.05 -12.24
N PRO A 179 -10.01 -17.66 -13.42
CA PRO A 179 -9.06 -18.66 -13.85
C PRO A 179 -7.62 -18.16 -14.00
N ALA A 180 -7.45 -16.86 -14.30
CA ALA A 180 -6.13 -16.23 -14.44
C ALA A 180 -5.46 -15.99 -13.08
N VAL A 181 -6.26 -15.87 -11.99
CA VAL A 181 -5.79 -15.53 -10.65
C VAL A 181 -6.13 -16.64 -9.67
N PRO A 182 -5.31 -17.69 -9.58
CA PRO A 182 -5.56 -18.80 -8.68
C PRO A 182 -5.38 -18.43 -7.19
N ALA A 183 -4.75 -17.30 -6.90
CA ALA A 183 -4.49 -16.88 -5.53
C ALA A 183 -4.58 -15.34 -5.38
N CYS A 184 -5.34 -14.91 -4.39
CA CYS A 184 -5.49 -13.52 -4.02
C CYS A 184 -5.60 -13.43 -2.49
N TRP A 185 -4.72 -12.66 -1.85
CA TRP A 185 -4.73 -12.45 -0.40
C TRP A 185 -4.97 -10.97 -0.13
N GLN A 186 -5.90 -10.69 0.75
CA GLN A 186 -6.21 -9.34 1.17
C GLN A 186 -5.96 -9.20 2.68
N PHE A 187 -5.28 -8.12 3.05
CA PHE A 187 -4.99 -7.76 4.43
C PHE A 187 -5.50 -6.36 4.71
N GLN A 188 -6.09 -6.17 5.88
CA GLN A 188 -6.51 -4.86 6.38
C GLN A 188 -5.95 -4.69 7.79
N GLY A 189 -5.16 -3.65 8.01
CA GLY A 189 -4.52 -3.37 9.28
C GLY A 189 -4.80 -1.95 9.77
N GLN A 190 -4.86 -1.80 11.09
CA GLN A 190 -4.79 -0.50 11.74
C GLN A 190 -3.51 -0.41 12.55
N TYR A 191 -2.80 0.70 12.39
CA TYR A 191 -1.54 0.94 13.09
C TYR A 191 -1.65 2.21 13.93
N LEU A 192 -0.92 2.23 15.04
CA LEU A 192 -0.74 3.37 15.90
C LEU A 192 0.72 3.79 15.88
N ILE A 193 0.97 5.09 15.87
CA ILE A 193 2.31 5.66 15.87
C ILE A 193 2.71 6.10 17.28
N ASP A 194 3.84 5.61 17.75
CA ASP A 194 4.56 6.19 18.88
C ASP A 194 5.40 7.39 18.38
N SER A 195 4.83 8.59 18.55
CA SER A 195 5.47 9.83 18.09
C SER A 195 6.82 10.10 18.77
N ARG A 196 7.03 9.67 20.02
CA ARG A 196 8.31 9.84 20.72
C ARG A 196 9.39 8.99 20.07
N ARG A 197 9.08 7.73 19.80
CA ARG A 197 9.99 6.82 19.13
C ARG A 197 10.27 7.26 17.70
N MET A 198 9.24 7.68 16.96
CA MET A 198 9.37 8.21 15.61
C MET A 198 10.31 9.42 15.57
N ASN A 199 10.15 10.40 16.44
CA ASN A 199 11.00 11.58 16.50
C ASN A 199 12.46 11.25 16.84
N LEU A 200 12.70 10.21 17.65
CA LEU A 200 14.04 9.78 18.01
C LEU A 200 14.78 9.13 16.84
N ILE A 201 14.10 8.33 16.04
CA ILE A 201 14.73 7.54 14.96
C ILE A 201 14.64 8.20 13.60
N GLY A 202 13.67 9.11 13.39
CA GLY A 202 13.35 9.72 12.10
C GLY A 202 14.57 10.31 11.37
N PRO A 203 15.40 11.15 12.01
CA PRO A 203 16.57 11.75 11.36
C PRO A 203 17.59 10.72 10.87
N GLY A 204 17.84 9.68 11.67
CA GLY A 204 18.76 8.58 11.31
C GLY A 204 18.21 7.73 10.15
N LEU A 205 16.91 7.49 10.16
CA LEU A 205 16.23 6.72 9.13
C LEU A 205 16.20 7.50 7.79
N ALA A 206 15.88 8.79 7.83
CA ALA A 206 15.89 9.67 6.66
C ALA A 206 17.25 9.66 5.97
N LYS A 207 18.33 9.76 6.73
CA LYS A 207 19.72 9.69 6.21
C LYS A 207 20.01 8.35 5.52
N LYS A 208 19.58 7.23 6.11
CA LYS A 208 19.78 5.89 5.53
C LYS A 208 19.00 5.68 4.24
N LEU A 209 17.83 6.30 4.12
CA LEU A 209 16.95 6.15 2.95
C LEU A 209 17.27 7.14 1.83
N GLN A 210 18.07 8.17 2.06
CA GLN A 210 18.30 9.29 1.13
C GLN A 210 18.56 8.84 -0.31
N ALA A 211 19.43 7.85 -0.51
CA ALA A 211 19.75 7.33 -1.85
C ALA A 211 18.60 6.55 -2.52
N LYS A 212 17.57 6.15 -1.75
CA LYS A 212 16.43 5.39 -2.23
C LYS A 212 15.19 6.24 -2.48
N LEU A 213 15.11 7.45 -1.90
CA LEU A 213 13.91 8.29 -1.94
C LEU A 213 13.51 8.63 -3.37
N ALA A 214 14.44 9.08 -4.22
CA ALA A 214 14.15 9.47 -5.60
C ALA A 214 13.56 8.33 -6.45
N LEU A 215 13.95 7.08 -6.15
CA LEU A 215 13.47 5.90 -6.87
C LEU A 215 12.09 5.44 -6.36
N HIS A 216 11.87 5.53 -5.06
CA HIS A 216 10.73 4.88 -4.41
C HIS A 216 9.63 5.84 -3.94
N ARG A 217 9.87 7.15 -3.93
CA ARG A 217 8.91 8.12 -3.41
C ARG A 217 8.67 9.27 -4.38
N SER A 218 7.42 9.63 -4.56
CA SER A 218 6.99 10.86 -5.24
C SER A 218 5.66 11.33 -4.68
N GLU A 219 5.48 12.64 -4.58
CA GLU A 219 4.17 13.22 -4.35
C GLU A 219 3.37 13.21 -5.65
N ILE A 220 2.09 12.88 -5.55
CA ILE A 220 1.17 12.82 -6.68
C ILE A 220 0.28 14.06 -6.63
N SER A 221 0.37 14.89 -7.67
CA SER A 221 -0.53 16.04 -7.80
C SER A 221 -1.91 15.54 -8.25
N VAL A 222 -2.84 15.50 -7.31
CA VAL A 222 -4.24 15.18 -7.61
C VAL A 222 -4.93 16.47 -8.01
N GLN A 223 -5.29 16.60 -9.28
CA GLN A 223 -6.08 17.74 -9.77
C GLN A 223 -7.51 17.62 -9.25
N GLU A 224 -8.05 18.73 -8.76
CA GLU A 224 -9.48 18.79 -8.46
C GLU A 224 -10.26 18.62 -9.77
N PRO A 225 -11.34 17.81 -9.78
CA PRO A 225 -12.20 17.74 -10.95
C PRO A 225 -12.74 19.16 -11.23
N ASN A 226 -12.49 19.66 -12.43
CA ASN A 226 -13.09 20.91 -12.89
C ASN A 226 -14.61 20.72 -12.87
N HIS A 227 -15.28 21.38 -11.96
CA HIS A 227 -16.72 21.54 -11.96
C HIS A 227 -17.03 22.66 -12.98
N ASP A 228 -17.18 22.28 -14.27
CA ASP A 228 -17.85 23.09 -15.27
C ASP A 228 -19.37 23.04 -15.08
#